data_822e00711e6a0b6605e89bba7faacfbf
#
_entry.id   822e00711e6a0b6605e89bba7faacfbf
#
_cell.length_a   1.000
_cell.length_b   1.000
_cell.length_c   1.000
_cell.angle_alpha   90.00
_cell.angle_beta   90.00
_cell.angle_gamma   90.00
#
_symmetry.space_group_name_H-M   'P 1'
#
loop_
_entity.id
_entity.type
_entity.pdbx_description
1 polymer ?
#
loop_
_entity_poly.entity_id
_entity_poly.type
_entity_poly.pdbx_seq_one_letter_code
_entity_poly.pdbx_strand_id
1 'polypeptide(L)'
;QSVLQYKLSQDSDSNLANLLRMSLLRKIQREPSQLIYNEFLYWLFMQEKDFESALIQAKALDKKTGDTGNRIYSLGEICISNQAWTVAEKCFDYIVAKGSNHPHYIRAKIAMLSAAFEKTTESHYTQAELLTLEKQFTEALQALGKNSITAPLMVQQAQLEAFYLDKVAEGRKILEEVIAELVDSTKPLIG
;
A
#
# COMPACT_ATOMS: atom_id res chain seq x y z
N GLN A 1 25.88 1.94 3.13
CA GLN A 1 24.72 1.23 3.70
C GLN A 1 25.08 -0.21 4.10
N SER A 2 25.73 -1.00 3.27
CA SER A 2 26.05 -2.43 3.54
C SER A 2 26.87 -2.67 4.79
N VAL A 3 27.89 -1.86 5.08
CA VAL A 3 28.71 -1.98 6.31
C VAL A 3 27.89 -1.66 7.56
N LEU A 4 27.01 -0.65 7.46
CA LEU A 4 26.14 -0.26 8.57
C LEU A 4 25.07 -1.32 8.83
N GLN A 5 24.50 -1.87 7.78
CA GLN A 5 23.53 -2.97 7.86
C GLN A 5 24.15 -4.20 8.54
N TYR A 6 25.38 -4.57 8.17
CA TYR A 6 26.10 -5.66 8.83
C TYR A 6 26.33 -5.39 10.32
N LYS A 7 26.74 -4.16 10.67
CA LYS A 7 26.94 -3.79 12.09
C LYS A 7 25.63 -3.78 12.88
N LEU A 8 24.53 -3.32 12.28
CA LEU A 8 23.22 -3.34 12.93
C LEU A 8 22.71 -4.79 13.14
N SER A 9 22.99 -5.70 12.21
CA SER A 9 22.60 -7.11 12.38
C SER A 9 23.39 -7.84 13.48
N GLN A 10 24.54 -7.31 13.90
CA GLN A 10 25.37 -7.81 15.01
C GLN A 10 25.03 -7.13 16.35
N ASP A 11 24.22 -6.08 16.34
CA ASP A 11 23.86 -5.29 17.54
C ASP A 11 22.68 -5.95 18.27
N SER A 12 22.98 -6.93 19.11
CA SER A 12 21.98 -7.69 19.87
C SER A 12 21.14 -6.81 20.83
N ASP A 13 21.68 -5.66 21.25
CA ASP A 13 21.05 -4.79 22.27
C ASP A 13 20.36 -3.56 21.66
N SER A 14 20.33 -3.44 20.34
CA SER A 14 19.76 -2.29 19.61
C SER A 14 20.34 -0.91 20.01
N ASN A 15 21.51 -0.92 20.65
CA ASN A 15 22.14 0.29 21.17
C ASN A 15 22.70 1.17 20.03
N LEU A 16 23.33 0.54 19.03
CA LEU A 16 23.84 1.22 17.85
C LEU A 16 22.72 1.88 17.02
N ALA A 17 21.61 1.15 16.84
CA ALA A 17 20.41 1.65 16.13
C ALA A 17 19.85 2.90 16.84
N ASN A 18 19.72 2.86 18.17
CA ASN A 18 19.24 3.99 18.96
C ASN A 18 20.18 5.19 18.91
N LEU A 19 21.49 4.99 19.02
CA LEU A 19 22.49 6.05 18.91
C LEU A 19 22.46 6.70 17.51
N LEU A 20 22.34 5.88 16.47
CA LEU A 20 22.23 6.36 15.09
C LEU A 20 20.95 7.19 14.90
N ARG A 21 19.81 6.68 15.36
CA ARG A 21 18.52 7.37 15.33
C ARG A 21 18.59 8.75 16.00
N MET A 22 19.14 8.81 17.23
CA MET A 22 19.29 10.06 17.96
C MET A 22 20.22 11.05 17.24
N SER A 23 21.32 10.55 16.68
CA SER A 23 22.26 11.36 15.90
C SER A 23 21.59 11.94 14.65
N LEU A 24 20.87 11.11 13.88
CA LEU A 24 20.15 11.54 12.68
C LEU A 24 19.06 12.58 13.00
N LEU A 25 18.28 12.37 14.05
CA LEU A 25 17.26 13.34 14.49
C LEU A 25 17.87 14.69 14.84
N ARG A 26 19.00 14.71 15.57
CA ARG A 26 19.73 15.97 15.87
C ARG A 26 20.24 16.64 14.61
N LYS A 27 20.74 15.87 13.63
CA LYS A 27 21.19 16.39 12.34
C LYS A 27 20.04 16.99 11.53
N ILE A 28 18.89 16.33 11.46
CA ILE A 28 17.69 16.84 10.79
C ILE A 28 17.24 18.18 11.39
N GLN A 29 17.33 18.32 12.73
CA GLN A 29 16.97 19.59 13.41
C GLN A 29 17.95 20.72 13.11
N ARG A 30 19.25 20.41 13.04
CA ARG A 30 20.30 21.42 12.80
C ARG A 30 20.43 21.80 11.34
N GLU A 31 20.22 20.87 10.46
CA GLU A 31 20.44 20.98 9.02
C GLU A 31 19.20 20.48 8.23
N PRO A 32 18.03 21.15 8.37
CA PRO A 32 16.76 20.64 7.83
C PRO A 32 16.71 20.60 6.30
N SER A 33 17.60 21.29 5.61
CA SER A 33 17.76 21.24 4.14
C SER A 33 18.51 20.01 3.66
N GLN A 34 19.24 19.32 4.51
CA GLN A 34 20.02 18.13 4.17
C GLN A 34 19.17 16.89 4.21
N LEU A 35 18.56 16.55 3.06
CA LEU A 35 17.62 15.43 2.94
C LEU A 35 18.24 14.07 3.23
N ILE A 36 19.55 13.94 3.08
CA ILE A 36 20.28 12.70 3.30
C ILE A 36 20.03 12.12 4.70
N TYR A 37 19.86 12.96 5.71
CA TYR A 37 19.59 12.50 7.08
C TYR A 37 18.17 11.89 7.20
N ASN A 38 17.19 12.46 6.50
CA ASN A 38 15.84 11.89 6.43
C ASN A 38 15.85 10.55 5.65
N GLU A 39 16.66 10.45 4.59
CA GLU A 39 16.81 9.20 3.82
C GLU A 39 17.45 8.09 4.64
N PHE A 40 18.51 8.43 5.42
CA PHE A 40 19.14 7.48 6.33
C PHE A 40 18.19 7.05 7.45
N LEU A 41 17.41 7.98 8.00
CA LEU A 41 16.45 7.67 9.06
C LEU A 41 15.30 6.80 8.52
N TYR A 42 14.80 7.09 7.31
CA TYR A 42 13.85 6.24 6.60
C TYR A 42 14.40 4.82 6.42
N TRP A 43 15.63 4.70 5.89
CA TRP A 43 16.30 3.43 5.72
C TRP A 43 16.44 2.65 7.04
N LEU A 44 16.83 3.33 8.14
CA LEU A 44 16.97 2.71 9.45
C LEU A 44 15.63 2.12 9.92
N PHE A 45 14.55 2.89 9.86
CA PHE A 45 13.22 2.39 10.24
C PHE A 45 12.76 1.22 9.37
N MET A 46 13.13 1.21 8.08
CA MET A 46 12.86 0.06 7.21
C MET A 46 13.61 -1.21 7.65
N GLN A 47 14.87 -1.08 8.12
CA GLN A 47 15.63 -2.23 8.66
C GLN A 47 15.01 -2.76 9.96
N GLU A 48 14.47 -1.88 10.78
CA GLU A 48 13.80 -2.21 12.05
C GLU A 48 12.35 -2.68 11.87
N LYS A 49 11.82 -2.64 10.65
CA LYS A 49 10.40 -2.85 10.32
C LYS A 49 9.45 -1.89 11.07
N ASP A 50 9.96 -0.74 11.50
CA ASP A 50 9.16 0.35 12.05
C ASP A 50 8.54 1.16 10.90
N PHE A 51 7.54 0.56 10.25
CA PHE A 51 6.90 1.12 9.07
C PHE A 51 6.13 2.42 9.36
N GLU A 52 5.61 2.61 10.57
CA GLU A 52 4.95 3.86 10.97
C GLU A 52 5.95 5.03 10.94
N SER A 53 7.11 4.86 11.58
CA SER A 53 8.15 5.87 11.57
C SER A 53 8.76 6.07 10.17
N ALA A 54 8.90 5.00 9.39
CA ALA A 54 9.31 5.09 7.99
C ALA A 54 8.33 5.94 7.17
N LEU A 55 7.02 5.77 7.34
CA LEU A 55 6.00 6.56 6.65
C LEU A 55 6.10 8.06 6.98
N ILE A 56 6.39 8.41 8.24
CA ILE A 56 6.61 9.81 8.64
C ILE A 56 7.77 10.41 7.84
N GLN A 57 8.90 9.70 7.73
CA GLN A 57 10.05 10.17 6.96
C GLN A 57 9.75 10.20 5.46
N ALA A 58 9.07 9.20 4.93
CA ALA A 58 8.67 9.16 3.52
C ALA A 58 7.78 10.36 3.14
N LYS A 59 6.80 10.71 3.99
CA LYS A 59 5.95 11.90 3.79
C LYS A 59 6.74 13.21 3.87
N ALA A 60 7.71 13.30 4.78
CA ALA A 60 8.58 14.48 4.90
C ALA A 60 9.46 14.65 3.66
N LEU A 61 10.02 13.56 3.15
CA LEU A 61 10.81 13.54 1.91
C LEU A 61 9.94 13.90 0.69
N ASP A 62 8.77 13.30 0.52
CA ASP A 62 7.85 13.58 -0.57
C ASP A 62 7.49 15.07 -0.67
N LYS A 63 7.20 15.72 0.48
CA LYS A 63 6.90 17.15 0.54
C LYS A 63 8.10 18.05 0.15
N LYS A 64 9.31 17.60 0.43
CA LYS A 64 10.53 18.39 0.17
C LYS A 64 11.08 18.17 -1.24
N THR A 65 10.98 16.98 -1.77
CA THR A 65 11.56 16.63 -3.08
C THR A 65 10.58 16.81 -4.22
N GLY A 66 9.27 16.95 -3.93
CA GLY A 66 8.25 16.87 -4.96
C GLY A 66 8.16 15.48 -5.60
N ASP A 67 8.66 14.45 -4.91
CA ASP A 67 8.48 13.06 -5.33
C ASP A 67 7.00 12.78 -5.54
N THR A 68 6.67 12.14 -6.64
CA THR A 68 5.28 11.82 -7.00
C THR A 68 4.70 10.69 -6.14
N GLY A 69 5.14 10.54 -4.88
CA GLY A 69 4.65 9.53 -3.95
C GLY A 69 5.22 8.12 -4.21
N ASN A 70 6.21 7.96 -5.11
CA ASN A 70 6.80 6.66 -5.42
C ASN A 70 7.31 5.93 -4.17
N ARG A 71 8.03 6.64 -3.30
CA ARG A 71 8.58 6.09 -2.05
C ARG A 71 7.48 5.60 -1.11
N ILE A 72 6.38 6.38 -1.00
CA ILE A 72 5.24 6.03 -0.15
C ILE A 72 4.48 4.85 -0.74
N TYR A 73 4.32 4.80 -2.08
CA TYR A 73 3.71 3.67 -2.76
C TYR A 73 4.49 2.37 -2.52
N SER A 74 5.82 2.40 -2.74
CA SER A 74 6.68 1.24 -2.50
C SER A 74 6.70 0.83 -1.02
N LEU A 75 6.64 1.78 -0.08
CA LEU A 75 6.48 1.47 1.33
C LEU A 75 5.17 0.72 1.60
N GLY A 76 4.07 1.16 0.99
CA GLY A 76 2.77 0.49 1.09
C GLY A 76 2.82 -0.96 0.60
N GLU A 77 3.49 -1.23 -0.54
CA GLU A 77 3.69 -2.59 -1.05
C GLU A 77 4.53 -3.46 -0.10
N ILE A 78 5.59 -2.89 0.49
CA ILE A 78 6.40 -3.58 1.49
C ILE A 78 5.58 -3.86 2.75
N CYS A 79 4.72 -2.93 3.18
CA CYS A 79 3.82 -3.12 4.31
C CYS A 79 2.84 -4.27 4.05
N ILE A 80 2.24 -4.37 2.85
CA ILE A 80 1.40 -5.50 2.45
C ILE A 80 2.18 -6.82 2.60
N SER A 81 3.38 -6.89 2.03
CA SER A 81 4.23 -8.10 2.07
C SER A 81 4.66 -8.50 3.51
N ASN A 82 4.57 -7.58 4.47
CA ASN A 82 4.86 -7.82 5.89
C ASN A 82 3.59 -7.86 6.75
N GLN A 83 2.39 -7.92 6.16
CA GLN A 83 1.10 -7.94 6.86
C GLN A 83 0.87 -6.71 7.76
N ALA A 84 1.55 -5.62 7.47
CA ALA A 84 1.40 -4.34 8.18
C ALA A 84 0.25 -3.53 7.55
N TRP A 85 -0.95 -4.13 7.50
CA TRP A 85 -2.13 -3.65 6.77
C TRP A 85 -2.48 -2.21 7.08
N THR A 86 -2.48 -1.84 8.37
CA THR A 86 -2.83 -0.48 8.81
C THR A 86 -1.87 0.58 8.26
N VAL A 87 -0.59 0.26 8.15
CA VAL A 87 0.39 1.20 7.58
C VAL A 87 0.27 1.25 6.06
N ALA A 88 0.02 0.10 5.43
CA ALA A 88 -0.25 0.02 4.00
C ALA A 88 -1.45 0.92 3.62
N GLU A 89 -2.57 0.80 4.33
CA GLU A 89 -3.73 1.68 4.16
C GLU A 89 -3.35 3.16 4.24
N LYS A 90 -2.59 3.57 5.27
CA LYS A 90 -2.13 4.96 5.45
C LYS A 90 -1.20 5.45 4.33
N CYS A 91 -0.40 4.55 3.74
CA CYS A 91 0.45 4.87 2.60
C CYS A 91 -0.39 5.19 1.36
N PHE A 92 -1.33 4.31 1.03
CA PHE A 92 -2.16 4.46 -0.14
C PHE A 92 -3.19 5.60 0.01
N ASP A 93 -3.78 5.77 1.20
CA ASP A 93 -4.66 6.91 1.51
C ASP A 93 -3.96 8.24 1.27
N TYR A 94 -2.70 8.38 1.70
CA TYR A 94 -1.92 9.59 1.43
C TYR A 94 -1.79 9.90 -0.07
N ILE A 95 -1.66 8.88 -0.92
CA ILE A 95 -1.58 9.04 -2.37
C ILE A 95 -2.95 9.37 -2.96
N VAL A 96 -3.98 8.65 -2.54
CA VAL A 96 -5.37 8.87 -2.98
C VAL A 96 -5.85 10.28 -2.62
N ALA A 97 -5.49 10.79 -1.45
CA ALA A 97 -5.82 12.14 -1.00
C ALA A 97 -5.19 13.26 -1.87
N LYS A 98 -4.17 12.95 -2.68
CA LYS A 98 -3.61 13.91 -3.66
C LYS A 98 -4.51 14.13 -4.88
N GLY A 99 -5.55 13.31 -5.04
CA GLY A 99 -6.57 13.45 -6.08
C GLY A 99 -6.37 12.55 -7.30
N SER A 100 -7.43 12.46 -8.12
CA SER A 100 -7.51 11.53 -9.27
C SER A 100 -6.49 11.78 -10.37
N ASN A 101 -5.92 12.99 -10.45
CA ASN A 101 -4.87 13.32 -11.42
C ASN A 101 -3.48 12.83 -10.99
N HIS A 102 -3.34 12.25 -9.79
CA HIS A 102 -2.06 11.75 -9.33
C HIS A 102 -1.68 10.46 -10.08
N PRO A 103 -0.40 10.31 -10.55
CA PRO A 103 0.00 9.15 -11.37
C PRO A 103 -0.26 7.78 -10.74
N HIS A 104 -0.18 7.69 -9.42
CA HIS A 104 -0.42 6.46 -8.68
C HIS A 104 -1.84 6.33 -8.11
N TYR A 105 -2.75 7.25 -8.41
CA TYR A 105 -4.10 7.28 -7.81
C TYR A 105 -4.84 5.95 -7.96
N ILE A 106 -4.97 5.45 -9.20
CA ILE A 106 -5.73 4.22 -9.49
C ILE A 106 -5.09 3.03 -8.80
N ARG A 107 -3.76 2.88 -8.94
CA ARG A 107 -3.02 1.78 -8.31
C ARG A 107 -3.09 1.82 -6.79
N ALA A 108 -2.96 3.01 -6.20
CA ALA A 108 -3.05 3.20 -4.75
C ALA A 108 -4.46 2.87 -4.23
N LYS A 109 -5.51 3.24 -4.98
CA LYS A 109 -6.88 2.92 -4.61
C LYS A 109 -7.16 1.41 -4.65
N ILE A 110 -6.65 0.73 -5.66
CA ILE A 110 -6.72 -0.73 -5.76
C ILE A 110 -5.97 -1.38 -4.60
N ALA A 111 -4.70 -0.99 -4.38
CA ALA A 111 -3.88 -1.56 -3.32
C ALA A 111 -4.43 -1.30 -1.91
N MET A 112 -5.05 -0.14 -1.68
CA MET A 112 -5.74 0.18 -0.42
C MET A 112 -6.90 -0.77 -0.16
N LEU A 113 -7.74 -1.03 -1.17
CA LEU A 113 -8.85 -1.96 -1.04
C LEU A 113 -8.39 -3.41 -0.89
N SER A 114 -7.33 -3.80 -1.60
CA SER A 114 -6.70 -5.11 -1.41
C SER A 114 -6.17 -5.28 0.01
N ALA A 115 -5.50 -4.27 0.57
CA ALA A 115 -5.03 -4.31 1.96
C ALA A 115 -6.20 -4.38 2.96
N ALA A 116 -7.29 -3.67 2.71
CA ALA A 116 -8.50 -3.72 3.53
C ALA A 116 -9.16 -5.11 3.46
N PHE A 117 -9.20 -5.73 2.29
CA PHE A 117 -9.71 -7.09 2.11
C PHE A 117 -8.89 -8.11 2.91
N GLU A 118 -7.57 -8.13 2.75
CA GLU A 118 -6.67 -9.05 3.46
C GLU A 118 -6.79 -8.85 4.98
N LYS A 119 -6.73 -7.61 5.47
CA LYS A 119 -6.89 -7.28 6.88
C LYS A 119 -8.21 -7.78 7.45
N THR A 120 -9.31 -7.60 6.71
CA THR A 120 -10.64 -8.01 7.17
C THR A 120 -10.76 -9.53 7.18
N THR A 121 -10.24 -10.22 6.17
CA THR A 121 -10.40 -11.67 6.01
C THR A 121 -9.42 -12.51 6.83
N GLU A 122 -8.27 -11.97 7.21
CA GLU A 122 -7.29 -12.64 8.07
C GLU A 122 -7.65 -12.59 9.57
N SER A 123 -8.53 -11.68 9.98
CA SER A 123 -8.93 -11.50 11.38
C SER A 123 -10.35 -11.99 11.63
N HIS A 124 -10.82 -11.88 12.89
CA HIS A 124 -12.23 -12.04 13.19
C HIS A 124 -13.00 -10.87 12.60
N TYR A 125 -13.89 -11.15 11.68
CA TYR A 125 -14.71 -10.15 11.00
C TYR A 125 -16.17 -10.21 11.44
N THR A 126 -16.85 -9.08 11.36
CA THR A 126 -18.30 -8.98 11.52
C THR A 126 -18.97 -8.88 10.15
N GLN A 127 -20.25 -9.24 10.08
CA GLN A 127 -21.05 -9.06 8.86
C GLN A 127 -21.06 -7.59 8.40
N ALA A 128 -21.07 -6.65 9.33
CA ALA A 128 -21.08 -5.21 9.01
C ALA A 128 -19.78 -4.77 8.32
N GLU A 129 -18.63 -5.30 8.72
CA GLU A 129 -17.33 -5.04 8.09
C GLU A 129 -17.29 -5.60 6.67
N LEU A 130 -17.78 -6.82 6.46
CA LEU A 130 -17.86 -7.42 5.11
C LEU A 130 -18.77 -6.63 4.18
N LEU A 131 -19.95 -6.20 4.65
CA LEU A 131 -20.87 -5.38 3.84
C LEU A 131 -20.29 -3.99 3.55
N THR A 132 -19.52 -3.43 4.48
CA THR A 132 -18.82 -2.16 4.26
C THR A 132 -17.76 -2.32 3.18
N LEU A 133 -17.01 -3.41 3.22
CA LEU A 133 -16.00 -3.72 2.22
C LEU A 133 -16.63 -3.98 0.85
N GLU A 134 -17.72 -4.75 0.75
CA GLU A 134 -18.49 -4.95 -0.47
C GLU A 134 -18.91 -3.62 -1.12
N LYS A 135 -19.43 -2.71 -0.31
CA LYS A 135 -19.80 -1.36 -0.75
C LYS A 135 -18.59 -0.60 -1.30
N GLN A 136 -17.46 -0.64 -0.61
CA GLN A 136 -16.23 0.01 -1.06
C GLN A 136 -15.71 -0.54 -2.39
N PHE A 137 -15.76 -1.87 -2.60
CA PHE A 137 -15.44 -2.49 -3.89
C PHE A 137 -16.37 -2.00 -4.99
N THR A 138 -17.67 -2.02 -4.73
CA THR A 138 -18.68 -1.60 -5.70
C THR A 138 -18.48 -0.14 -6.10
N GLU A 139 -18.31 0.76 -5.14
CA GLU A 139 -18.07 2.20 -5.38
C GLU A 139 -16.77 2.44 -6.16
N ALA A 140 -15.70 1.70 -5.82
CA ALA A 140 -14.44 1.82 -6.52
C ALA A 140 -14.53 1.35 -7.97
N LEU A 141 -15.19 0.23 -8.25
CA LEU A 141 -15.39 -0.28 -9.61
C LEU A 141 -16.32 0.60 -10.43
N GLN A 142 -17.32 1.23 -9.81
CA GLN A 142 -18.14 2.26 -10.47
C GLN A 142 -17.33 3.50 -10.86
N ALA A 143 -16.40 3.93 -9.99
CA ALA A 143 -15.59 5.13 -10.22
C ALA A 143 -14.42 4.89 -11.19
N LEU A 144 -13.78 3.70 -11.15
CA LEU A 144 -12.58 3.37 -11.93
C LEU A 144 -12.91 2.63 -13.24
N GLY A 145 -14.13 2.12 -13.35
CA GLY A 145 -14.54 1.23 -14.44
C GLY A 145 -14.09 -0.21 -14.24
N LYS A 146 -14.76 -1.12 -14.93
CA LYS A 146 -14.39 -2.53 -15.00
C LYS A 146 -13.51 -2.74 -16.23
N ASN A 147 -12.24 -3.00 -16.03
CA ASN A 147 -11.23 -3.14 -17.10
C ASN A 147 -10.04 -3.97 -16.61
N SER A 148 -9.07 -4.24 -17.46
CA SER A 148 -7.89 -5.05 -17.14
C SER A 148 -7.07 -4.53 -15.94
N ILE A 149 -7.05 -3.20 -15.68
CA ILE A 149 -6.36 -2.62 -14.53
C ILE A 149 -7.09 -2.93 -13.22
N THR A 150 -8.43 -2.94 -13.26
CA THR A 150 -9.29 -3.19 -12.09
C THR A 150 -9.69 -4.67 -11.96
N ALA A 151 -9.29 -5.53 -12.90
CA ALA A 151 -9.58 -6.98 -12.85
C ALA A 151 -9.16 -7.65 -11.52
N PRO A 152 -7.98 -7.36 -10.91
CA PRO A 152 -7.63 -7.91 -9.61
C PRO A 152 -8.64 -7.54 -8.51
N LEU A 153 -9.16 -6.31 -8.54
CA LEU A 153 -10.17 -5.84 -7.59
C LEU A 153 -11.51 -6.56 -7.79
N MET A 154 -11.90 -6.81 -9.05
CA MET A 154 -13.09 -7.60 -9.38
C MET A 154 -12.97 -9.04 -8.87
N VAL A 155 -11.79 -9.66 -9.00
CA VAL A 155 -11.54 -11.02 -8.46
C VAL A 155 -11.66 -11.02 -6.94
N GLN A 156 -11.12 -10.05 -6.23
CA GLN A 156 -11.26 -9.95 -4.78
C GLN A 156 -12.72 -9.69 -4.35
N GLN A 157 -13.47 -8.88 -5.11
CA GLN A 157 -14.90 -8.71 -4.87
C GLN A 157 -15.65 -10.04 -5.04
N ALA A 158 -15.35 -10.79 -6.10
CA ALA A 158 -15.96 -12.11 -6.31
C ALA A 158 -15.65 -13.09 -5.18
N GLN A 159 -14.42 -13.06 -4.64
CA GLN A 159 -14.03 -13.85 -3.48
C GLN A 159 -14.82 -13.44 -2.23
N LEU A 160 -14.96 -12.14 -1.99
CA LEU A 160 -15.75 -11.59 -0.87
C LEU A 160 -17.20 -12.05 -0.96
N GLU A 161 -17.83 -11.93 -2.14
CA GLU A 161 -19.20 -12.33 -2.38
C GLU A 161 -19.41 -13.84 -2.15
N ALA A 162 -18.54 -14.66 -2.78
CA ALA A 162 -18.74 -16.12 -2.80
C ALA A 162 -18.36 -16.79 -1.48
N PHE A 163 -17.28 -16.37 -0.81
CA PHE A 163 -16.74 -17.10 0.34
C PHE A 163 -17.07 -16.47 1.69
N TYR A 164 -17.43 -15.20 1.73
CA TYR A 164 -17.65 -14.48 2.99
C TYR A 164 -19.09 -13.96 3.14
N LEU A 165 -19.79 -13.69 2.03
CA LEU A 165 -21.16 -13.16 2.03
C LEU A 165 -22.22 -14.18 1.60
N ASP A 166 -21.82 -15.41 1.27
CA ASP A 166 -22.70 -16.48 0.77
C ASP A 166 -23.49 -16.11 -0.50
N LYS A 167 -22.90 -15.22 -1.32
CA LYS A 167 -23.45 -14.74 -2.60
C LYS A 167 -22.72 -15.38 -3.78
N VAL A 168 -22.77 -16.71 -3.87
CA VAL A 168 -21.99 -17.48 -4.86
C VAL A 168 -22.37 -17.14 -6.30
N ALA A 169 -23.66 -16.89 -6.57
CA ALA A 169 -24.13 -16.54 -7.90
C ALA A 169 -23.59 -15.18 -8.38
N GLU A 170 -23.54 -14.21 -7.49
CA GLU A 170 -23.00 -12.86 -7.74
C GLU A 170 -21.49 -12.92 -7.96
N GLY A 171 -20.76 -13.64 -7.09
CA GLY A 171 -19.32 -13.84 -7.24
C GLY A 171 -18.98 -14.52 -8.57
N ARG A 172 -19.73 -15.55 -8.97
CA ARG A 172 -19.56 -16.22 -10.27
C ARG A 172 -19.78 -15.25 -11.44
N LYS A 173 -20.82 -14.44 -11.40
CA LYS A 173 -21.10 -13.43 -12.44
C LYS A 173 -19.95 -12.45 -12.59
N ILE A 174 -19.39 -11.97 -11.48
CA ILE A 174 -18.22 -11.07 -11.52
C ILE A 174 -17.03 -11.75 -12.20
N LEU A 175 -16.75 -13.03 -11.90
CA LEU A 175 -15.65 -13.76 -12.55
C LEU A 175 -15.87 -13.96 -14.04
N GLU A 176 -17.10 -14.20 -14.48
CA GLU A 176 -17.47 -14.28 -15.90
C GLU A 176 -17.21 -12.93 -16.62
N GLU A 177 -17.53 -11.80 -15.96
CA GLU A 177 -17.19 -10.46 -16.46
C GLU A 177 -15.67 -10.25 -16.57
N VAL A 178 -14.88 -10.69 -15.58
CA VAL A 178 -13.40 -10.62 -15.63
C VAL A 178 -12.84 -11.41 -16.80
N ILE A 179 -13.34 -12.62 -17.03
CA ILE A 179 -12.89 -13.47 -18.14
C ILE A 179 -13.18 -12.78 -19.48
N ALA A 180 -14.38 -12.24 -19.65
CA ALA A 180 -14.78 -11.54 -20.87
C ALA A 180 -13.87 -10.33 -21.14
N GLU A 181 -13.57 -9.51 -20.11
CA GLU A 181 -12.70 -8.34 -20.21
C GLU A 181 -11.26 -8.72 -20.59
N LEU A 182 -10.71 -9.78 -19.97
CA LEU A 182 -9.36 -10.25 -20.27
C LEU A 182 -9.25 -10.80 -21.71
N VAL A 183 -10.28 -11.50 -22.20
CA VAL A 183 -10.33 -12.02 -23.58
C VAL A 183 -10.41 -10.88 -24.57
N ASP A 184 -11.22 -9.86 -24.31
CA ASP A 184 -11.33 -8.70 -25.20
C ASP A 184 -10.05 -7.85 -25.22
N SER A 185 -9.35 -7.72 -24.10
CA SER A 185 -8.08 -6.98 -24.02
C SER A 185 -6.91 -7.67 -24.73
N THR A 186 -7.02 -8.97 -25.02
CA THR A 186 -6.00 -9.75 -25.76
C THR A 186 -6.23 -9.80 -27.27
N LYS A 187 -7.38 -9.31 -27.77
CA LYS A 187 -7.62 -9.26 -29.21
C LYS A 187 -6.68 -8.23 -29.85
N PRO A 188 -5.89 -8.62 -30.89
CA PRO A 188 -5.10 -7.65 -31.64
C PRO A 188 -6.03 -6.60 -32.24
N LEU A 189 -5.64 -5.32 -32.13
CA LEU A 189 -6.26 -4.24 -32.88
C LEU A 189 -6.04 -4.55 -34.37
N ILE A 190 -7.03 -5.23 -34.98
CA ILE A 190 -7.07 -5.38 -36.42
C ILE A 190 -7.60 -4.06 -36.97
N GLY A 191 -6.67 -3.18 -37.34
CA GLY A 191 -6.90 -1.94 -38.06
C GLY A 191 -6.61 -2.13 -39.54
#